data_8b97bf248333b564147a5f5841d47bfd
#
_entry.id   8b97bf248333b564147a5f5841d47bfd
#
_cell.length_a   1.000
_cell.length_b   1.000
_cell.length_c   1.000
_cell.angle_alpha   90.00
_cell.angle_beta   90.00
_cell.angle_gamma   90.00
#
_symmetry.space_group_name_H-M   'P 1'
#
loop_
_entity.id
_entity.type
_entity.pdbx_description
1 polymer ?
#
loop_
_entity_poly.entity_id
_entity_poly.type
_entity_poly.pdbx_seq_one_letter_code
_entity_poly.pdbx_strand_id
1 'polypeptide(L)'
;ANAPESFASFESRVKAALHDIAATSTSAIVVTSGGVIGMIMRLTMGLDLATMSRACLSIMNTSVHHCQPLGQNLTMTQFNGVPHLDTPERAEAKTFL
;
A
#
# COMPACT_ATOMS: atom_id res chain seq x y z
N ALA A 1 12.16 27.63 0.88
CA ALA A 1 11.18 27.02 -0.01
C ALA A 1 11.17 25.51 0.15
N ASN A 2 9.99 24.97 0.19
CA ASN A 2 9.82 23.53 0.39
C ASN A 2 9.91 22.81 -0.96
N ALA A 3 11.06 22.24 -1.25
CA ALA A 3 11.18 21.35 -2.38
C ALA A 3 10.34 20.09 -2.13
N PRO A 4 9.72 19.51 -3.17
CA PRO A 4 9.06 18.22 -3.03
C PRO A 4 10.03 17.17 -2.50
N GLU A 5 9.52 16.26 -1.70
CA GLU A 5 10.31 15.13 -1.24
C GLU A 5 10.77 14.29 -2.44
N SER A 6 12.05 13.92 -2.48
CA SER A 6 12.55 13.04 -3.53
C SER A 6 11.92 11.66 -3.40
N PHE A 7 11.86 10.92 -4.52
CA PHE A 7 11.38 9.55 -4.51
C PHE A 7 12.18 8.67 -3.56
N ALA A 8 13.51 8.80 -3.56
CA ALA A 8 14.38 8.02 -2.68
C ALA A 8 14.11 8.33 -1.20
N SER A 9 13.89 9.58 -0.85
CA SER A 9 13.55 9.98 0.52
C SER A 9 12.19 9.41 0.94
N PHE A 10 11.20 9.48 0.07
CA PHE A 10 9.88 8.90 0.31
C PHE A 10 9.97 7.39 0.51
N GLU A 11 10.69 6.69 -0.35
CA GLU A 11 10.89 5.24 -0.23
C GLU A 11 11.55 4.88 1.11
N SER A 12 12.59 5.60 1.50
CA SER A 12 13.28 5.36 2.78
C SER A 12 12.36 5.58 3.97
N ARG A 13 11.54 6.61 3.92
CA ARG A 13 10.59 6.93 4.99
C ARG A 13 9.53 5.85 5.15
N VAL A 14 8.96 5.38 4.06
CA VAL A 14 7.96 4.30 4.09
C VAL A 14 8.60 3.00 4.57
N LYS A 15 9.79 2.69 4.10
CA LYS A 15 10.52 1.49 4.51
C LYS A 15 10.81 1.50 6.01
N ALA A 16 11.25 2.63 6.55
CA ALA A 16 11.50 2.77 7.99
C ALA A 16 10.22 2.60 8.81
N ALA A 17 9.12 3.19 8.37
CA ALA A 17 7.83 3.05 9.04
C ALA A 17 7.34 1.60 9.07
N LEU A 18 7.47 0.88 7.95
CA LEU A 18 7.11 -0.55 7.89
C LEU A 18 7.97 -1.37 8.84
N HIS A 19 9.27 -1.08 8.90
CA HIS A 19 10.19 -1.78 9.79
C HIS A 19 9.78 -1.57 11.25
N ASP A 20 9.48 -0.34 11.64
CA ASP A 20 9.06 -0.01 13.01
C ASP A 20 7.76 -0.72 13.38
N ILE A 21 6.77 -0.72 12.49
CA ILE A 21 5.49 -1.38 12.72
C ILE A 21 5.71 -2.90 12.91
N ALA A 22 6.49 -3.51 12.03
CA ALA A 22 6.76 -4.95 12.08
C ALA A 22 7.54 -5.34 13.34
N ALA A 23 8.42 -4.46 13.83
CA ALA A 23 9.23 -4.73 15.01
C ALA A 23 8.46 -4.57 16.33
N THR A 24 7.41 -3.74 16.34
CA THR A 24 6.71 -3.37 17.57
C THR A 24 5.33 -3.99 17.73
N SER A 25 4.79 -4.61 16.67
CA SER A 25 3.42 -5.12 16.67
C SER A 25 3.35 -6.50 16.06
N THR A 26 2.56 -7.39 16.66
CA THR A 26 2.21 -8.69 16.05
C THR A 26 1.11 -8.53 15.03
N SER A 27 0.27 -7.51 15.18
CA SER A 27 -0.81 -7.20 14.26
C SER A 27 -1.07 -5.69 14.32
N ALA A 28 -1.23 -5.06 13.17
CA ALA A 28 -1.47 -3.63 13.09
C ALA A 28 -2.42 -3.30 11.95
N ILE A 29 -3.28 -2.30 12.18
CA ILE A 29 -4.09 -1.68 11.13
C ILE A 29 -3.47 -0.34 10.81
N VAL A 30 -3.16 -0.12 9.53
CA VAL A 30 -2.54 1.12 9.07
C VAL A 30 -3.49 1.82 8.11
N VAL A 31 -3.82 3.06 8.41
CA VAL A 31 -4.66 3.89 7.53
C VAL A 31 -3.74 4.85 6.78
N THR A 32 -3.79 4.82 5.46
CA THR A 32 -2.86 5.61 4.65
C THR A 32 -3.42 5.93 3.27
N SER A 33 -2.61 6.57 2.44
CA SER A 33 -2.98 7.00 1.09
C SER A 33 -2.54 5.99 0.03
N GLY A 34 -3.10 6.12 -1.18
CA GLY A 34 -2.76 5.25 -2.30
C GLY A 34 -1.30 5.29 -2.70
N GLY A 35 -0.66 6.46 -2.63
CA GLY A 35 0.77 6.58 -2.93
C GLY A 35 1.63 5.77 -1.98
N VAL A 36 1.31 5.77 -0.70
CA VAL A 36 2.00 4.95 0.31
C VAL A 36 1.73 3.47 0.09
N ILE A 37 0.50 3.09 -0.24
CA ILE A 37 0.14 1.70 -0.54
C ILE A 37 0.95 1.20 -1.75
N GLY A 38 1.07 2.00 -2.81
CA GLY A 38 1.88 1.66 -3.96
C GLY A 38 3.36 1.45 -3.61
N MET A 39 3.90 2.30 -2.75
CA MET A 39 5.26 2.13 -2.27
C MET A 39 5.43 0.85 -1.44
N ILE A 40 4.46 0.53 -0.59
CA ILE A 40 4.47 -0.74 0.16
C ILE A 40 4.46 -1.93 -0.78
N MET A 41 3.67 -1.89 -1.84
CA MET A 41 3.70 -2.94 -2.88
C MET A 41 5.08 -3.06 -3.51
N ARG A 42 5.69 -1.93 -3.87
CA ARG A 42 7.04 -1.95 -4.44
C ARG A 42 8.05 -2.61 -3.50
N LEU A 43 8.01 -2.24 -2.22
CA LEU A 43 8.95 -2.75 -1.23
C LEU A 43 8.73 -4.23 -0.90
N THR A 44 7.48 -4.67 -0.89
CA THR A 44 7.15 -6.05 -0.52
C THR A 44 7.19 -7.02 -1.69
N MET A 45 6.98 -6.56 -2.91
CA MET A 45 6.89 -7.38 -4.11
C MET A 45 8.02 -7.15 -5.10
N GLY A 46 8.91 -6.20 -4.83
CA GLY A 46 10.05 -5.91 -5.70
C GLY A 46 9.66 -5.30 -7.04
N LEU A 47 8.63 -4.47 -7.07
CA LEU A 47 8.15 -3.87 -8.30
C LEU A 47 9.09 -2.77 -8.79
N ASP A 48 9.24 -2.63 -10.10
CA ASP A 48 9.89 -1.48 -10.68
C ASP A 48 8.97 -0.24 -10.60
N LEU A 49 9.53 0.92 -10.91
CA LEU A 49 8.80 2.17 -10.79
C LEU A 49 7.59 2.24 -11.72
N ALA A 50 7.72 1.73 -12.94
CA ALA A 50 6.62 1.73 -13.91
C ALA A 50 5.46 0.85 -13.44
N THR A 51 5.76 -0.34 -12.92
CA THR A 51 4.74 -1.25 -12.39
C THR A 51 4.09 -0.69 -11.14
N MET A 52 4.88 -0.08 -10.24
CA MET A 52 4.36 0.60 -9.07
C MET A 52 3.38 1.72 -9.45
N SER A 53 3.72 2.52 -10.45
CA SER A 53 2.86 3.61 -10.91
C SER A 53 1.52 3.11 -11.44
N ARG A 54 1.54 2.02 -12.21
CA ARG A 54 0.31 1.38 -12.69
C ARG A 54 -0.54 0.83 -11.55
N ALA A 55 0.11 0.22 -10.57
CA ALA A 55 -0.59 -0.29 -9.39
C ALA A 55 -1.26 0.84 -8.61
N CYS A 56 -0.59 1.98 -8.44
CA CYS A 56 -1.17 3.15 -7.77
C CYS A 56 -2.46 3.62 -8.44
N LEU A 57 -2.51 3.60 -9.76
CA LEU A 57 -3.71 4.00 -10.52
C LEU A 57 -4.87 3.02 -10.35
N SER A 58 -4.59 1.78 -9.93
CA SER A 58 -5.60 0.74 -9.75
C SER A 58 -6.19 0.71 -8.34
N ILE A 59 -5.60 1.44 -7.39
CA ILE A 59 -6.04 1.41 -6.00
C ILE A 59 -7.38 2.10 -5.85
N MET A 60 -8.36 1.37 -5.32
CA MET A 60 -9.68 1.88 -5.03
C MET A 60 -9.72 2.55 -3.67
N ASN A 61 -10.51 3.62 -3.57
CA ASN A 61 -10.73 4.29 -2.28
C ASN A 61 -11.42 3.33 -1.31
N THR A 62 -11.06 3.42 -0.04
CA THR A 62 -11.53 2.54 1.03
C THR A 62 -11.14 1.08 0.86
N SER A 63 -10.20 0.78 -0.03
CA SER A 63 -9.72 -0.58 -0.23
C SER A 63 -8.87 -1.06 0.95
N VAL A 64 -8.85 -2.36 1.13
CA VAL A 64 -8.08 -3.05 2.17
C VAL A 64 -6.99 -3.87 1.51
N HIS A 65 -5.80 -3.82 2.06
CA HIS A 65 -4.64 -4.57 1.61
C HIS A 65 -4.05 -5.30 2.81
N HIS A 66 -3.62 -6.54 2.60
CA HIS A 66 -3.03 -7.34 3.66
C HIS A 66 -1.59 -7.64 3.35
N CYS A 67 -0.74 -7.52 4.37
CA CYS A 67 0.65 -7.94 4.31
C CYS A 67 0.92 -8.92 5.45
N GLN A 68 1.71 -9.94 5.16
CA GLN A 68 2.11 -10.94 6.14
C GLN A 68 3.61 -11.18 6.09
N PRO A 69 4.25 -11.46 7.24
CA PRO A 69 5.64 -11.87 7.24
C PRO A 69 5.81 -13.21 6.52
N LEU A 70 6.84 -13.28 5.68
CA LEU A 70 7.24 -14.53 5.02
C LEU A 70 8.76 -14.64 5.16
N GLY A 71 9.22 -15.43 6.14
CA GLY A 71 10.62 -15.42 6.52
C GLY A 71 11.00 -14.07 7.12
N GLN A 72 12.05 -13.43 6.57
CA GLN A 72 12.48 -12.10 7.00
C GLN A 72 11.86 -10.98 6.17
N ASN A 73 11.04 -11.33 5.20
CA ASN A 73 10.42 -10.38 4.28
C ASN A 73 8.93 -10.23 4.61
N LEU A 74 8.38 -9.08 4.21
CA LEU A 74 6.96 -8.83 4.27
C LEU A 74 6.39 -9.05 2.86
N THR A 75 5.26 -9.75 2.77
CA THR A 75 4.61 -10.07 1.51
C THR A 75 3.17 -9.57 1.53
N MET A 76 2.74 -8.96 0.44
CA MET A 76 1.36 -8.54 0.27
C MET A 76 0.52 -9.74 -0.16
N THR A 77 -0.44 -10.14 0.67
CA THR A 77 -1.28 -11.32 0.42
C THR A 77 -2.66 -10.98 -0.10
N GLN A 78 -3.08 -9.72 0.02
CA GLN A 78 -4.32 -9.22 -0.56
C GLN A 78 -4.10 -7.78 -1.02
N PHE A 79 -4.55 -7.47 -2.23
CA PHE A 79 -4.47 -6.14 -2.82
C PHE A 79 -5.84 -5.67 -3.24
N ASN A 80 -6.17 -4.43 -2.87
CA ASN A 80 -7.32 -3.71 -3.40
C ASN A 80 -8.67 -4.37 -3.08
N GLY A 81 -8.78 -4.97 -1.90
CA GLY A 81 -10.03 -5.59 -1.45
C GLY A 81 -11.06 -4.53 -1.07
N VAL A 82 -12.25 -4.65 -1.62
CA VAL A 82 -13.38 -3.76 -1.29
C VAL A 82 -14.65 -4.60 -1.04
N PRO A 83 -14.62 -5.52 -0.06
CA PRO A 83 -15.75 -6.41 0.17
C PRO A 83 -17.05 -5.66 0.50
N HIS A 84 -16.94 -4.50 1.12
CA HIS A 84 -18.08 -3.63 1.44
C HIS A 84 -18.71 -2.97 0.19
N LEU A 85 -18.01 -2.97 -0.95
CA LEU A 85 -18.48 -2.42 -2.22
C LEU A 85 -18.73 -3.51 -3.28
N ASP A 86 -18.36 -4.76 -2.99
CA ASP A 86 -18.47 -5.88 -3.93
C ASP A 86 -19.88 -6.49 -3.88
N THR A 87 -20.89 -5.63 -3.98
CA THR A 87 -22.29 -6.03 -4.12
C THR A 87 -22.88 -5.30 -5.31
N PRO A 88 -23.92 -5.85 -5.98
CA PRO A 88 -24.55 -5.16 -7.10
C PRO A 88 -25.04 -3.75 -6.76
N GLU A 89 -25.53 -3.54 -5.54
CA GLU A 89 -26.08 -2.26 -5.10
C GLU A 89 -24.99 -1.21 -4.88
N ARG A 90 -23.74 -1.62 -4.65
CA ARG A 90 -22.63 -0.73 -4.29
C ARG A 90 -21.54 -0.66 -5.34
N ALA A 91 -21.70 -1.35 -6.46
CA ALA A 91 -20.66 -1.39 -7.49
C ALA A 91 -20.31 0.01 -8.01
N GLU A 92 -21.29 0.90 -8.10
CA GLU A 92 -21.09 2.27 -8.56
C GLU A 92 -20.32 3.15 -7.54
N ALA A 93 -20.23 2.72 -6.28
CA ALA A 93 -19.50 3.46 -5.25
C ALA A 93 -17.99 3.24 -5.31
N LYS A 94 -17.50 2.32 -6.14
CA LYS A 94 -16.07 2.09 -6.30
C LYS A 94 -15.45 3.28 -7.02
N THR A 95 -14.45 3.88 -6.37
CA THR A 95 -13.72 5.02 -6.93
C THR A 95 -12.21 4.78 -6.82
N PHE A 96 -11.46 5.51 -7.65
CA PHE A 96 -10.02 5.39 -7.73
C PHE A 96 -9.36 6.73 -7.39
N LEU A 97 -8.07 6.70 -7.20
CA LEU A 97 -7.29 7.91 -6.99
C LEU A 97 -7.39 8.88 -8.15
#